data_a0eb01cd6e27156ba77e53c8e5b27e29
#
_entry.id   a0eb01cd6e27156ba77e53c8e5b27e29
#
_cell.length_a   1.000
_cell.length_b   1.000
_cell.length_c   1.000
_cell.angle_alpha   90.00
_cell.angle_beta   90.00
_cell.angle_gamma   90.00
#
_symmetry.space_group_name_H-M   'P 1'
#
loop_
_entity.id
_entity.type
_entity.pdbx_description
1 polymer ?
#
loop_
_entity_poly.entity_id
_entity_poly.type
_entity_poly.pdbx_seq_one_letter_code
_entity_poly.pdbx_strand_id
1 'polypeptide(L)'
;DGCISGMGSVAADLQAELFAAVQAGDLAGARRVNERLAPLVGVFYAPPFVDMHNRMKEALAILGRLPAAHVRPPLTPDSEEERHRIRLALREARLLT
;
A
#
# COMPACT_ATOMS: atom_id res chain seq x y z
N ASP A 1 -21.26 1.28 -3.88
CA ASP A 1 -20.99 0.49 -2.70
C ASP A 1 -19.60 0.78 -2.14
N GLY A 2 -18.68 -0.14 -2.23
CA GLY A 2 -17.36 0.11 -1.63
C GLY A 2 -16.44 -1.08 -1.82
N CYS A 3 -15.40 -1.17 -0.97
CA CYS A 3 -14.48 -2.31 -1.03
C CYS A 3 -14.04 -2.73 0.37
N ILE A 4 -13.59 -3.96 0.49
CA ILE A 4 -12.93 -4.49 1.68
C ILE A 4 -11.49 -4.76 1.25
N SER A 5 -10.55 -3.99 1.79
CA SER A 5 -9.18 -4.02 1.30
C SER A 5 -8.17 -3.98 2.44
N GLY A 6 -7.24 -4.93 2.44
CA GLY A 6 -6.10 -4.91 3.38
C GLY A 6 -5.21 -3.69 3.17
N MET A 7 -5.05 -3.24 1.93
CA MET A 7 -4.22 -2.08 1.59
C MET A 7 -4.75 -0.77 2.18
N GLY A 8 -6.00 -0.74 2.64
CA GLY A 8 -6.56 0.41 3.35
C GLY A 8 -5.78 0.76 4.61
N SER A 9 -5.04 -0.17 5.19
CA SER A 9 -4.16 0.11 6.33
C SER A 9 -3.06 1.11 5.98
N VAL A 10 -2.64 1.19 4.72
CA VAL A 10 -1.55 2.06 4.27
C VAL A 10 -2.06 3.20 3.41
N ALA A 11 -2.99 2.93 2.51
CA ALA A 11 -3.40 3.86 1.45
C ALA A 11 -4.90 4.19 1.47
N ALA A 12 -5.48 4.32 2.66
CA ALA A 12 -6.90 4.66 2.82
C ALA A 12 -7.25 5.95 2.09
N ASP A 13 -6.37 6.94 2.13
CA ASP A 13 -6.59 8.24 1.48
C ASP A 13 -6.77 8.08 -0.03
N LEU A 14 -5.88 7.31 -0.66
CA LEU A 14 -5.95 7.05 -2.09
C LEU A 14 -7.20 6.26 -2.46
N GLN A 15 -7.57 5.30 -1.63
CA GLN A 15 -8.77 4.51 -1.86
C GLN A 15 -10.03 5.38 -1.75
N ALA A 16 -10.06 6.29 -0.79
CA ALA A 16 -11.15 7.23 -0.64
C ALA A 16 -11.25 8.18 -1.83
N GLU A 17 -10.11 8.67 -2.33
CA GLU A 17 -10.07 9.52 -3.52
C GLU A 17 -10.59 8.76 -4.75
N LEU A 18 -10.18 7.51 -4.91
CA LEU A 18 -10.64 6.66 -6.01
C LEU A 18 -12.16 6.47 -5.96
N PHE A 19 -12.69 6.14 -4.79
CA PHE A 19 -14.11 5.97 -4.60
C PHE A 19 -14.87 7.26 -4.94
N ALA A 20 -14.41 8.39 -4.44
CA ALA A 20 -15.04 9.70 -4.69
C ALA A 20 -15.04 10.05 -6.19
N ALA A 21 -13.93 9.78 -6.89
CA ALA A 21 -13.84 10.04 -8.32
C ALA A 21 -14.84 9.18 -9.11
N VAL A 22 -14.98 7.91 -8.76
CA VAL A 22 -15.95 7.03 -9.42
C VAL A 22 -17.38 7.48 -9.13
N GLN A 23 -17.68 7.86 -7.90
CA GLN A 23 -19.02 8.36 -7.53
C GLN A 23 -19.38 9.63 -8.29
N ALA A 24 -18.40 10.49 -8.55
CA ALA A 24 -18.60 11.72 -9.31
C ALA A 24 -18.61 11.50 -10.82
N GLY A 25 -18.38 10.29 -11.30
CA GLY A 25 -18.29 10.00 -12.73
C GLY A 25 -16.98 10.48 -13.37
N ASP A 26 -15.98 10.84 -12.57
CA ASP A 26 -14.69 11.33 -13.04
C ASP A 26 -13.73 10.16 -13.30
N LEU A 27 -13.89 9.53 -14.46
CA LEU A 27 -13.05 8.36 -14.80
C LEU A 27 -11.59 8.74 -15.02
N ALA A 28 -11.32 9.93 -15.55
CA ALA A 28 -9.93 10.39 -15.72
C ALA A 28 -9.26 10.57 -14.36
N GLY A 29 -9.96 11.16 -13.40
CA GLY A 29 -9.47 11.29 -12.02
C GLY A 29 -9.26 9.94 -11.36
N ALA A 30 -10.19 9.01 -11.55
CA ALA A 30 -10.09 7.66 -11.02
C ALA A 30 -8.84 6.94 -11.56
N ARG A 31 -8.55 7.09 -12.85
CA ARG A 31 -7.34 6.50 -13.45
C ARG A 31 -6.06 7.10 -12.87
N ARG A 32 -6.02 8.40 -12.64
CA ARG A 32 -4.86 9.05 -12.03
C ARG A 32 -4.58 8.51 -10.62
N VAL A 33 -5.63 8.32 -9.83
CA VAL A 33 -5.49 7.75 -8.49
C VAL A 33 -5.03 6.30 -8.59
N ASN A 34 -5.61 5.53 -9.50
CA ASN A 34 -5.25 4.13 -9.69
C ASN A 34 -3.78 3.98 -10.11
N GLU A 35 -3.25 4.88 -10.90
CA GLU A 35 -1.83 4.88 -11.28
C GLU A 35 -0.92 5.05 -10.05
N ARG A 36 -1.36 5.79 -9.05
CA ARG A 36 -0.64 5.93 -7.79
C ARG A 36 -0.74 4.66 -6.93
N LEU A 37 -1.87 3.96 -7.00
CA LEU A 37 -2.08 2.72 -6.25
C LEU A 37 -1.35 1.51 -6.86
N ALA A 38 -1.16 1.49 -8.17
CA ALA A 38 -0.60 0.34 -8.88
C ALA A 38 0.75 -0.13 -8.34
N PRO A 39 1.74 0.74 -8.07
CA PRO A 39 3.01 0.31 -7.49
C PRO A 39 2.83 -0.38 -6.14
N LEU A 40 1.92 0.10 -5.30
CA LEU A 40 1.64 -0.49 -4.00
C LEU A 40 1.01 -1.88 -4.15
N VAL A 41 0.09 -2.03 -5.07
CA VAL A 41 -0.51 -3.34 -5.37
C VAL A 41 0.57 -4.32 -5.79
N GLY A 42 1.48 -3.91 -6.67
CA GLY A 42 2.56 -4.75 -7.14
C GLY A 42 3.51 -5.23 -6.06
N VAL A 43 3.73 -4.41 -5.04
CA VAL A 43 4.62 -4.74 -3.91
C VAL A 43 3.90 -5.56 -2.85
N PHE A 44 2.72 -5.11 -2.40
CA PHE A 44 2.05 -5.75 -1.28
C PHE A 44 1.49 -7.13 -1.63
N TYR A 45 1.01 -7.31 -2.83
CA TYR A 45 0.36 -8.56 -3.25
C TYR A 45 1.25 -9.45 -4.10
N ALA A 46 2.55 -9.16 -4.16
CA ALA A 46 3.51 -10.04 -4.82
C ALA A 46 3.65 -11.36 -4.06
N PRO A 47 3.96 -12.48 -4.76
CA PRO A 47 4.24 -13.73 -4.07
C PRO A 47 5.46 -13.59 -3.14
N PRO A 48 5.45 -14.28 -2.00
CA PRO A 48 4.36 -15.07 -1.44
C PRO A 48 3.31 -14.21 -0.75
N PHE A 49 2.04 -14.50 -0.97
CA PHE A 49 0.93 -13.74 -0.39
C PHE A 49 0.93 -13.69 1.13
N VAL A 50 1.52 -14.69 1.77
CA VAL A 50 1.60 -14.74 3.23
C VAL A 50 2.34 -13.53 3.81
N ASP A 51 3.19 -12.88 3.02
CA ASP A 51 3.97 -11.73 3.45
C ASP A 51 3.26 -10.38 3.25
N MET A 52 2.02 -10.40 2.78
CA MET A 52 1.25 -9.17 2.55
C MET A 52 1.19 -8.28 3.78
N HIS A 53 0.85 -8.85 4.93
CA HIS A 53 0.75 -8.08 6.18
C HIS A 53 2.10 -7.57 6.66
N ASN A 54 3.15 -8.35 6.46
CA ASN A 54 4.52 -7.93 6.80
C ASN A 54 4.88 -6.67 6.03
N ARG A 55 4.60 -6.68 4.73
CA ARG A 55 4.92 -5.57 3.82
C ARG A 55 4.13 -4.32 4.17
N MET A 56 2.86 -4.47 4.52
CA MET A 56 2.03 -3.34 4.95
C MET A 56 2.51 -2.73 6.26
N LYS A 57 2.91 -3.56 7.22
CA LYS A 57 3.49 -3.08 8.47
C LYS A 57 4.82 -2.37 8.23
N GLU A 58 5.64 -2.89 7.35
CA GLU A 58 6.90 -2.26 6.99
C GLU A 58 6.66 -0.89 6.35
N ALA A 59 5.67 -0.80 5.46
CA ALA A 59 5.28 0.47 4.85
C ALA A 59 4.84 1.49 5.91
N LEU A 60 4.04 1.06 6.89
CA LEU A 60 3.61 1.95 7.98
C LEU A 60 4.79 2.41 8.83
N ALA A 61 5.78 1.55 9.05
CA ALA A 61 6.99 1.92 9.77
C ALA A 61 7.82 2.94 8.96
N ILE A 62 7.96 2.72 7.66
CA ILE A 62 8.67 3.65 6.77
C ILE A 62 7.98 5.01 6.75
N LEU A 63 6.64 5.04 6.76
CA LEU A 63 5.86 6.28 6.80
C LEU A 63 5.84 6.95 8.18
N GLY A 64 6.44 6.32 9.18
CA GLY A 64 6.49 6.87 10.54
C GLY A 64 5.21 6.67 11.35
N ARG A 65 4.30 5.82 10.89
CA ARG A 65 3.03 5.54 11.58
C ARG A 65 3.12 4.44 12.62
N LEU A 66 4.16 3.61 12.53
CA LEU A 66 4.48 2.57 13.51
C LEU A 66 5.95 2.69 13.89
N PRO A 67 6.34 2.40 15.13
CA PRO A 67 7.75 2.43 15.53
C PRO A 67 8.55 1.32 14.89
N ALA A 68 7.95 0.17 14.61
CA ALA A 68 8.61 -0.96 13.96
C ALA A 68 7.56 -1.92 13.39
N ALA A 69 7.99 -2.74 12.43
CA ALA A 69 7.14 -3.77 11.82
C ALA A 69 7.36 -5.10 12.54
N HIS A 70 6.48 -5.43 13.46
CA HIS A 70 6.51 -6.71 14.17
C HIS A 70 5.46 -7.66 13.62
N VAL A 71 5.84 -8.92 13.44
CA VAL A 71 4.92 -9.96 12.96
C VAL A 71 5.02 -11.19 13.86
N ARG A 72 3.94 -11.95 13.92
CA ARG A 72 3.88 -13.17 14.70
C ARG A 72 4.43 -14.35 13.90
N PRO A 73 5.17 -15.28 14.55
CA PRO A 73 5.54 -16.52 13.87
C PRO A 73 4.30 -17.26 13.34
N PRO A 74 4.40 -17.99 12.23
CA PRO A 74 5.62 -18.29 11.45
C PRO A 74 6.07 -17.21 10.48
N LEU A 75 5.43 -16.04 10.45
CA LEU A 75 5.87 -14.94 9.61
C LEU A 75 7.22 -14.40 10.09
N THR A 76 8.04 -13.92 9.15
CA THR A 76 9.35 -13.35 9.44
C THR A 76 9.42 -11.92 8.93
N PRO A 77 10.31 -11.09 9.52
CA PRO A 77 10.50 -9.73 9.02
C PRO A 77 10.92 -9.70 7.55
N ASP A 78 10.56 -8.65 6.85
CA ASP A 78 10.97 -8.46 5.46
C ASP A 78 12.47 -8.23 5.35
N SER A 79 13.04 -8.63 4.20
CA SER A 79 14.45 -8.38 3.88
C SER A 79 14.67 -6.90 3.56
N GLU A 80 15.95 -6.47 3.58
CA GLU A 80 16.30 -5.11 3.16
C GLU A 80 15.91 -4.86 1.70
N GLU A 81 16.03 -5.86 0.85
CA GLU A 81 15.62 -5.77 -0.55
C GLU A 81 14.12 -5.51 -0.67
N GLU A 82 13.30 -6.21 0.10
CA GLU A 82 11.86 -5.98 0.13
C GLU A 82 11.52 -4.61 0.68
N ARG A 83 12.18 -4.19 1.75
CA ARG A 83 11.99 -2.84 2.30
C ARG A 83 12.30 -1.77 1.27
N HIS A 84 13.35 -1.97 0.48
CA HIS A 84 13.71 -1.05 -0.59
C HIS A 84 12.60 -0.96 -1.64
N ARG A 85 12.05 -2.09 -2.06
CA ARG A 85 10.95 -2.14 -3.01
C ARG A 85 9.71 -1.43 -2.48
N ILE A 86 9.40 -1.63 -1.20
CA ILE A 86 8.27 -0.96 -0.55
C ILE A 86 8.50 0.55 -0.54
N ARG A 87 9.71 0.99 -0.20
CA ARG A 87 10.05 2.42 -0.18
C ARG A 87 9.89 3.05 -1.56
N LEU A 88 10.37 2.38 -2.60
CA LEU A 88 10.21 2.87 -3.97
C LEU A 88 8.74 2.97 -4.36
N ALA A 89 7.94 1.96 -4.02
CA ALA A 89 6.51 1.97 -4.32
C ALA A 89 5.78 3.11 -3.61
N LEU A 90 6.14 3.39 -2.36
CA LEU A 90 5.57 4.51 -1.61
C LEU A 90 5.92 5.85 -2.25
N ARG A 91 7.15 5.99 -2.77
CA ARG A 91 7.56 7.20 -3.48
C ARG A 91 6.82 7.36 -4.80
N GLU A 92 6.67 6.28 -5.56
CA GLU A 92 5.92 6.31 -6.82
C GLU A 92 4.45 6.65 -6.58
N ALA A 93 3.88 6.18 -5.47
CA ALA A 93 2.53 6.52 -5.06
C ALA A 93 2.43 7.94 -4.47
N ARG A 94 3.56 8.61 -4.29
CA ARG A 94 3.66 9.95 -3.69
C ARG A 94 3.14 10.01 -2.25
N LEU A 95 3.26 8.91 -1.52
CA LEU A 95 2.99 8.85 -0.08
C LEU A 95 4.25 9.13 0.73
N LEU A 96 5.41 9.00 0.12
CA LEU A 96 6.72 9.24 0.72
C LEU A 96 7.53 10.15 -0.22
N THR A 97 8.18 11.15 0.35
CA THR A 97 9.02 12.10 -0.41
C THR A 97 10.45 11.59 -0.61
#